data_9bbb5fc2795ba2aa527c8e56620550b3
#
_entry.id   9bbb5fc2795ba2aa527c8e56620550b3
#
_cell.length_a   1.000
_cell.length_b   1.000
_cell.length_c   1.000
_cell.angle_alpha   90.00
_cell.angle_beta   90.00
_cell.angle_gamma   90.00
#
_symmetry.space_group_name_H-M   'P 1'
#
loop_
_entity.id
_entity.type
_entity.pdbx_description
1 polymer ?
#
loop_
_entity_poly.entity_id
_entity_poly.type
_entity_poly.pdbx_seq_one_letter_code
_entity_poly.pdbx_strand_id
1 'polypeptide(L)'
;MTTQNLHIGQLIKAVFDESGMTVSDFARQIHLERSSVYSIFERQSVDAMQLARISLVLKHNFLSDVEQHYGLSSQTQSLTLHLDNLTPEIAIQLANLLNAASVL
;
A
#
# COMPACT_ATOMS: atom_id res chain seq x y z
N MET A 1 13.89 -22.97 4.71
CA MET A 1 12.51 -22.60 4.96
C MET A 1 11.95 -21.83 3.78
N THR A 2 10.85 -22.28 3.25
CA THR A 2 10.26 -21.61 2.09
C THR A 2 9.53 -20.37 2.51
N THR A 3 9.79 -19.27 1.80
CA THR A 3 9.06 -18.04 2.00
C THR A 3 7.70 -18.19 1.36
N GLN A 4 6.65 -18.08 2.15
CA GLN A 4 5.30 -18.10 1.61
C GLN A 4 5.00 -16.77 0.95
N ASN A 5 4.26 -16.82 -0.14
CA ASN A 5 3.79 -15.61 -0.78
C ASN A 5 2.77 -14.92 0.10
N LEU A 6 2.90 -13.60 0.21
CA LEU A 6 1.95 -12.81 0.95
C LEU A 6 0.61 -12.78 0.19
N HIS A 7 -0.47 -13.10 0.88
CA HIS A 7 -1.80 -13.05 0.29
C HIS A 7 -2.39 -11.67 0.51
N ILE A 8 -2.26 -10.81 -0.48
CA ILE A 8 -2.65 -9.39 -0.36
C ILE A 8 -4.15 -9.25 -0.08
N GLY A 9 -4.98 -10.03 -0.75
CA GLY A 9 -6.42 -9.94 -0.55
C GLY A 9 -6.84 -10.22 0.89
N GLN A 10 -6.23 -11.21 1.51
CA GLN A 10 -6.53 -11.54 2.91
C GLN A 10 -6.03 -10.46 3.86
N LEU A 11 -4.88 -9.88 3.56
CA LEU A 11 -4.36 -8.77 4.35
C LEU A 11 -5.28 -7.56 4.25
N ILE A 12 -5.73 -7.24 3.05
CA ILE A 12 -6.68 -6.15 2.83
C ILE A 12 -7.97 -6.42 3.62
N LYS A 13 -8.47 -7.65 3.55
CA LYS A 13 -9.70 -8.01 4.26
C LYS A 13 -9.54 -7.84 5.77
N ALA A 14 -8.41 -8.23 6.33
CA ALA A 14 -8.16 -8.10 7.76
C ALA A 14 -8.20 -6.63 8.19
N VAL A 15 -7.54 -5.77 7.46
CA VAL A 15 -7.54 -4.32 7.74
C VAL A 15 -8.92 -3.73 7.52
N PHE A 16 -9.60 -4.16 6.46
CA PHE A 16 -10.97 -3.73 6.17
C PHE A 16 -11.91 -4.08 7.33
N ASP A 17 -11.82 -5.31 7.83
CA ASP A 17 -12.68 -5.76 8.93
C ASP A 17 -12.44 -4.92 10.19
N GLU A 18 -11.19 -4.55 10.46
CA GLU A 18 -10.86 -3.70 11.60
C GLU A 18 -11.35 -2.27 11.43
N SER A 19 -11.48 -1.80 10.22
CA SER A 19 -11.87 -0.42 9.94
C SER A 19 -13.32 -0.13 10.29
N GLY A 20 -14.17 -1.17 10.33
CA GLY A 20 -15.60 -0.99 10.55
C GLY A 20 -16.35 -0.48 9.33
N MET A 21 -15.67 -0.33 8.20
CA MET A 21 -16.28 0.16 6.98
C MET A 21 -17.16 -0.91 6.34
N THR A 22 -18.26 -0.52 5.70
CA THR A 22 -19.09 -1.46 4.96
C THR A 22 -18.49 -1.73 3.57
N VAL A 23 -18.85 -2.88 3.00
CA VAL A 23 -18.42 -3.22 1.65
C VAL A 23 -18.93 -2.17 0.65
N SER A 24 -20.15 -1.69 0.83
CA SER A 24 -20.70 -0.67 -0.04
C SER A 24 -19.90 0.63 -0.02
N ASP A 25 -19.53 1.08 1.17
CA ASP A 25 -18.72 2.29 1.30
C ASP A 25 -17.32 2.11 0.72
N PHE A 26 -16.72 0.97 0.99
CA PHE A 26 -15.39 0.67 0.46
C PHE A 26 -15.41 0.62 -1.06
N ALA A 27 -16.38 -0.09 -1.63
CA ALA A 27 -16.54 -0.19 -3.09
C ALA A 27 -16.69 1.18 -3.72
N ARG A 28 -17.51 2.04 -3.12
CA ARG A 28 -17.73 3.39 -3.63
C ARG A 28 -16.44 4.21 -3.60
N GLN A 29 -15.68 4.12 -2.53
CA GLN A 29 -14.47 4.91 -2.38
C GLN A 29 -13.36 4.48 -3.32
N ILE A 30 -13.31 3.19 -3.68
CA ILE A 30 -12.32 2.71 -4.65
C ILE A 30 -12.88 2.60 -6.06
N HIS A 31 -14.10 3.10 -6.27
CA HIS A 31 -14.76 3.16 -7.59
C HIS A 31 -14.96 1.79 -8.22
N LEU A 32 -15.37 0.82 -7.41
CA LEU A 32 -15.65 -0.54 -7.86
C LEU A 32 -17.03 -0.98 -7.38
N GLU A 33 -17.50 -2.08 -7.94
CA GLU A 33 -18.73 -2.72 -7.49
C GLU A 33 -18.44 -3.62 -6.29
N ARG A 34 -19.48 -3.93 -5.53
CA ARG A 34 -19.34 -4.78 -4.34
C ARG A 34 -18.76 -6.15 -4.67
N SER A 35 -19.19 -6.73 -5.79
CA SER A 35 -18.67 -8.03 -6.24
C SER A 35 -17.17 -7.97 -6.48
N SER A 36 -16.67 -6.84 -6.99
CA SER A 36 -15.24 -6.63 -7.21
C SER A 36 -14.47 -6.58 -5.91
N VAL A 37 -15.07 -6.01 -4.85
CA VAL A 37 -14.45 -5.97 -3.53
C VAL A 37 -14.24 -7.38 -3.00
N TYR A 38 -15.27 -8.21 -3.06
CA TYR A 38 -15.14 -9.60 -2.63
C TYR A 38 -14.08 -10.36 -3.43
N SER A 39 -14.02 -10.07 -4.73
CA SER A 39 -13.01 -10.65 -5.61
C SER A 39 -11.59 -10.26 -5.17
N ILE A 40 -11.40 -9.00 -4.77
CA ILE A 40 -10.11 -8.51 -4.29
C ILE A 40 -9.67 -9.28 -3.04
N PHE A 41 -10.59 -9.54 -2.12
CA PHE A 41 -10.26 -10.27 -0.89
C PHE A 41 -9.75 -11.68 -1.17
N GLU A 42 -10.12 -12.26 -2.30
CA GLU A 42 -9.70 -13.61 -2.67
C GLU A 42 -8.41 -13.62 -3.50
N ARG A 43 -7.97 -12.47 -3.99
CA ARG A 43 -6.78 -12.40 -4.84
C ARG A 43 -5.51 -12.48 -4.02
N GLN A 44 -4.56 -13.22 -4.53
CA GLN A 44 -3.24 -13.28 -3.92
C GLN A 44 -2.45 -11.98 -4.17
N SER A 45 -2.69 -11.33 -5.29
CA SER A 45 -2.01 -10.08 -5.63
C SER A 45 -2.98 -9.10 -6.27
N VAL A 46 -2.67 -7.81 -6.17
CA VAL A 46 -3.44 -6.70 -6.73
C VAL A 46 -2.45 -5.78 -7.42
N ASP A 47 -2.88 -5.09 -8.47
CA ASP A 47 -1.97 -4.17 -9.13
C ASP A 47 -1.61 -3.00 -8.21
N ALA A 48 -0.47 -2.37 -8.50
CA ALA A 48 0.10 -1.35 -7.62
C ALA A 48 -0.81 -0.14 -7.45
N MET A 49 -1.48 0.29 -8.52
CA MET A 49 -2.35 1.45 -8.45
C MET A 49 -3.59 1.18 -7.60
N GLN A 50 -4.16 -0.01 -7.75
CA GLN A 50 -5.30 -0.40 -6.95
C GLN A 50 -4.91 -0.55 -5.48
N LEU A 51 -3.75 -1.13 -5.22
CA LEU A 51 -3.25 -1.27 -3.86
C LEU A 51 -3.02 0.10 -3.21
N ALA A 52 -2.53 1.06 -3.97
CA ALA A 52 -2.35 2.42 -3.47
C ALA A 52 -3.68 3.06 -3.08
N ARG A 53 -4.70 2.91 -3.91
CA ARG A 53 -6.04 3.44 -3.60
C ARG A 53 -6.61 2.80 -2.34
N ILE A 54 -6.50 1.49 -2.24
CA ILE A 54 -6.98 0.76 -1.07
C ILE A 54 -6.23 1.22 0.19
N SER A 55 -4.93 1.42 0.08
CA SER A 55 -4.11 1.91 1.18
C SER A 55 -4.59 3.27 1.68
N LEU A 56 -4.93 4.17 0.77
CA LEU A 56 -5.43 5.49 1.12
C LEU A 56 -6.79 5.41 1.81
N VAL A 57 -7.68 4.58 1.28
CA VAL A 57 -9.04 4.45 1.81
C VAL A 57 -9.04 3.81 3.20
N LEU A 58 -8.27 2.77 3.40
CA LEU A 58 -8.18 2.07 4.67
C LEU A 58 -7.16 2.68 5.62
N LYS A 59 -6.44 3.71 5.18
CA LYS A 59 -5.42 4.40 5.99
C LYS A 59 -4.37 3.43 6.53
N HIS A 60 -3.97 2.50 5.67
CA HIS A 60 -2.96 1.50 6.00
C HIS A 60 -2.01 1.35 4.83
N ASN A 61 -0.72 1.37 5.09
CA ASN A 61 0.29 1.27 4.03
C ASN A 61 0.57 -0.19 3.69
N PHE A 62 -0.20 -0.74 2.74
CA PHE A 62 -0.01 -2.12 2.30
C PHE A 62 1.31 -2.34 1.58
N LEU A 63 1.85 -1.30 0.95
CA LEU A 63 3.15 -1.40 0.30
C LEU A 63 4.27 -1.66 1.32
N SER A 64 4.15 -1.06 2.49
CA SER A 64 5.09 -1.33 3.59
C SER A 64 5.03 -2.79 4.03
N ASP A 65 3.83 -3.37 4.08
CA ASP A 65 3.67 -4.77 4.42
C ASP A 65 4.37 -5.67 3.41
N VAL A 66 4.24 -5.34 2.12
CA VAL A 66 4.91 -6.08 1.04
C VAL A 66 6.43 -5.97 1.20
N GLU A 67 6.93 -4.76 1.46
CA GLU A 67 8.36 -4.54 1.64
C GLU A 67 8.91 -5.37 2.79
N GLN A 68 8.20 -5.37 3.91
CA GLN A 68 8.64 -6.10 5.10
C GLN A 68 8.60 -7.60 4.87
N HIS A 69 7.56 -8.08 4.22
CA HIS A 69 7.40 -9.51 3.97
C HIS A 69 8.52 -10.07 3.10
N TYR A 70 8.92 -9.32 2.06
CA TYR A 70 9.93 -9.76 1.11
C TYR A 70 11.33 -9.24 1.42
N GLY A 71 11.49 -8.52 2.53
CA GLY A 71 12.80 -8.01 2.92
C GLY A 71 13.30 -6.86 2.09
N LEU A 72 12.41 -6.11 1.46
CA LEU A 72 12.79 -4.99 0.59
C LEU A 72 13.19 -3.74 1.37
N SER A 73 12.96 -3.71 2.68
CA SER A 73 13.33 -2.57 3.50
C SER A 73 14.81 -2.26 3.47
N SER A 74 15.67 -3.29 3.29
CA SER A 74 17.10 -3.06 3.16
C SER A 74 17.44 -2.29 1.88
N GLN A 75 16.70 -2.52 0.81
CA GLN A 75 16.87 -1.77 -0.43
C GLN A 75 16.41 -0.33 -0.27
N THR A 76 15.35 -0.12 0.49
CA THR A 76 14.88 1.22 0.80
C THR A 76 15.94 1.99 1.59
N GLN A 77 16.62 1.34 2.51
CA GLN A 77 17.72 1.95 3.24
C GLN A 77 18.86 2.34 2.32
N SER A 78 19.18 1.48 1.35
CA SER A 78 20.21 1.79 0.36
C SER A 78 19.83 3.01 -0.46
N LEU A 79 18.57 3.12 -0.85
CA LEU A 79 18.09 4.30 -1.57
C LEU A 79 18.19 5.55 -0.70
N THR A 80 17.94 5.44 0.58
CA THR A 80 18.07 6.56 1.50
C THR A 80 19.51 7.05 1.55
N LEU A 81 20.47 6.13 1.55
CA LEU A 81 21.88 6.50 1.50
C LEU A 81 22.23 7.23 0.21
N HIS A 82 21.64 6.82 -0.91
CA HIS A 82 21.82 7.52 -2.17
C HIS A 82 21.21 8.92 -2.11
N LEU A 83 20.09 9.09 -1.42
CA LEU A 83 19.47 10.39 -1.26
C LEU A 83 20.37 11.39 -0.55
N ASP A 84 21.23 10.92 0.36
CA ASP A 84 22.18 11.78 1.05
C ASP A 84 23.18 12.44 0.09
N ASN A 85 23.37 11.85 -1.09
CA ASN A 85 24.26 12.36 -2.11
C ASN A 85 23.55 13.13 -3.21
N LEU A 86 22.23 13.32 -3.09
CA LEU A 86 21.44 14.02 -4.07
C LEU A 86 21.48 15.54 -3.82
N THR A 87 21.18 16.28 -4.89
CA THR A 87 21.08 17.73 -4.77
C THR A 87 19.94 18.14 -3.84
N PRO A 88 20.01 19.30 -3.19
CA PRO A 88 18.93 19.77 -2.35
C PRO A 88 17.59 19.86 -3.06
N GLU A 89 17.60 20.14 -4.36
CA GLU A 89 16.37 20.23 -5.15
C GLU A 89 15.63 18.89 -5.20
N ILE A 90 16.36 17.81 -5.44
CA ILE A 90 15.76 16.48 -5.50
C ILE A 90 15.23 16.09 -4.12
N ALA A 91 15.97 16.42 -3.06
CA ALA A 91 15.51 16.13 -1.71
C ALA A 91 14.22 16.87 -1.38
N ILE A 92 14.10 18.12 -1.82
CA ILE A 92 12.87 18.90 -1.64
C ILE A 92 11.71 18.28 -2.39
N GLN A 93 11.94 17.84 -3.63
CA GLN A 93 10.89 17.21 -4.43
C GLN A 93 10.39 15.93 -3.76
N LEU A 94 11.29 15.11 -3.25
CA LEU A 94 10.92 13.90 -2.54
C LEU A 94 10.14 14.20 -1.27
N ALA A 95 10.57 15.21 -0.52
CA ALA A 95 9.86 15.64 0.67
C ALA A 95 8.44 16.10 0.34
N ASN A 96 8.28 16.83 -0.75
CA ASN A 96 6.97 17.29 -1.20
C ASN A 96 6.07 16.12 -1.58
N LEU A 97 6.62 15.10 -2.24
CA LEU A 97 5.87 13.90 -2.58
C LEU A 97 5.40 13.16 -1.32
N LEU A 98 6.29 13.03 -0.35
CA LEU A 98 5.94 12.37 0.91
C LEU A 98 4.89 13.16 1.68
N ASN A 99 5.01 14.48 1.69
CA ASN A 99 4.01 15.33 2.33
C ASN A 99 2.66 15.23 1.65
N ALA A 100 2.65 15.20 0.32
CA ALA A 100 1.40 15.02 -0.42
C ALA A 100 0.75 13.69 -0.08
N ALA A 101 1.54 12.62 0.04
CA ALA A 101 1.03 11.31 0.42
C ALA A 101 0.50 11.30 1.85
N SER A 102 1.15 12.02 2.77
CA SER A 102 0.70 12.05 4.15
C SER A 102 -0.51 12.95 4.37
N VAL A 103 -0.74 13.92 3.51
CA VAL A 103 -1.93 14.78 3.59
C VAL A 103 -3.17 14.05 3.10
N LEU A 104 -2.98 13.11 2.19
CA LEU A 104 -4.09 12.30 1.67
C LEU A 104 -4.53 11.25 2.68
#